data_fff16dc7b58ddd446d573170504c354d
#
_entry.id   fff16dc7b58ddd446d573170504c354d
#
_cell.length_a   1.000
_cell.length_b   1.000
_cell.length_c   1.000
_cell.angle_alpha   90.00
_cell.angle_beta   90.00
_cell.angle_gamma   90.00
#
_symmetry.space_group_name_H-M   'P 1'
#
loop_
_entity.id
_entity.type
_entity.pdbx_description
1 polymer ?
#
loop_
_entity_poly.entity_id
_entity_poly.type
_entity_poly.pdbx_seq_one_letter_code
_entity_poly.pdbx_strand_id
1 'polypeptide(L)'
;MNRRDFIKTALAAAAGGALTGGLRFSGARAAEAASTGGGGKKKVLIITGSPRAHGNSNTLADEFTRGARETGHEVVRFDAGLKNVRPCTACNHCGMQGPCILDDDDFPFVREHIATAQAVLFVSPVYYYTISAQIKAVIDRFYAINGTVHARKRSAFILTLANSDMERVQPIIDYFRKGLYDYLGWEYAGHVVGTGLWPVGAVNGSRFMDEAYRLGRNI
;
A
#
# COMPACT_ATOMS: atom_id res chain seq x y z
N MET A 1 -39.16 3.22 12.90
CA MET A 1 -39.21 3.30 11.43
C MET A 1 -39.03 1.90 10.87
N ASN A 2 -40.05 1.34 10.21
CA ASN A 2 -40.13 -0.06 9.80
C ASN A 2 -39.40 -0.22 8.42
N ARG A 3 -38.81 -1.40 8.16
CA ARG A 3 -38.11 -1.71 6.89
C ARG A 3 -38.92 -1.40 5.63
N ARG A 4 -40.25 -1.45 5.70
CA ARG A 4 -41.15 -1.15 4.58
C ARG A 4 -41.25 0.35 4.28
N ASP A 5 -41.05 1.22 5.26
CA ASP A 5 -41.14 2.66 5.09
C ASP A 5 -39.89 3.27 4.48
N PHE A 6 -38.71 2.62 4.71
CA PHE A 6 -37.43 2.99 4.08
C PHE A 6 -37.43 2.75 2.57
N ILE A 7 -38.08 1.68 2.09
CA ILE A 7 -38.14 1.36 0.66
C ILE A 7 -39.10 2.30 -0.11
N LYS A 8 -40.13 2.81 0.53
CA LYS A 8 -41.08 3.74 -0.13
C LYS A 8 -40.51 5.14 -0.31
N THR A 9 -39.59 5.57 0.53
CA THR A 9 -38.95 6.90 0.42
C THR A 9 -37.88 6.93 -0.65
N ALA A 10 -37.27 5.80 -1.01
CA ALA A 10 -36.24 5.70 -2.04
C ALA A 10 -36.80 5.66 -3.49
N LEU A 11 -38.10 5.37 -3.67
CA LEU A 11 -38.74 5.26 -4.99
C LEU A 11 -39.39 6.55 -5.50
N ALA A 12 -39.50 7.60 -4.68
CA ALA A 12 -40.14 8.84 -5.04
C ALA A 12 -39.22 9.92 -5.67
N ALA A 13 -37.91 9.63 -5.79
CA ALA A 13 -36.93 10.60 -6.29
C ALA A 13 -36.44 10.33 -7.73
N ALA A 14 -37.07 9.41 -8.46
CA ALA A 14 -36.62 8.99 -9.80
C ALA A 14 -37.65 9.26 -10.91
N ALA A 15 -38.32 10.44 -10.92
CA ALA A 15 -39.16 10.83 -12.03
C ALA A 15 -39.01 12.34 -12.32
N GLY A 16 -38.22 12.68 -13.32
CA GLY A 16 -38.21 14.01 -13.89
C GLY A 16 -36.85 14.46 -14.41
N GLY A 17 -36.63 14.38 -15.74
CA GLY A 17 -35.52 15.08 -16.36
C GLY A 17 -34.85 14.35 -17.53
N ALA A 18 -35.56 14.22 -18.65
CA ALA A 18 -34.94 13.91 -19.94
C ALA A 18 -34.29 15.19 -20.48
N LEU A 19 -32.97 15.23 -20.60
CA LEU A 19 -32.26 16.14 -21.48
C LEU A 19 -31.20 15.35 -22.27
N THR A 20 -31.43 15.33 -23.56
CA THR A 20 -30.58 14.80 -24.63
C THR A 20 -29.31 15.64 -24.73
N GLY A 21 -28.17 15.07 -24.38
CA GLY A 21 -26.85 15.65 -24.63
C GLY A 21 -25.87 14.52 -24.89
N GLY A 22 -25.50 14.30 -26.16
CA GLY A 22 -24.55 13.27 -26.58
C GLY A 22 -23.16 13.54 -25.98
N LEU A 23 -22.76 12.71 -25.03
CA LEU A 23 -21.40 12.66 -24.53
C LEU A 23 -20.58 11.75 -25.44
N ARG A 24 -19.74 12.39 -26.27
CA ARG A 24 -18.67 11.71 -26.99
C ARG A 24 -17.66 11.20 -25.94
N PHE A 25 -17.54 9.89 -25.82
CA PHE A 25 -16.42 9.27 -25.10
C PHE A 25 -15.15 9.51 -25.90
N SER A 26 -14.44 10.57 -25.56
CA SER A 26 -13.05 10.75 -25.95
C SER A 26 -12.22 9.81 -25.09
N GLY A 27 -11.56 8.83 -25.72
CA GLY A 27 -10.67 7.91 -25.04
C GLY A 27 -9.58 8.69 -24.30
N ALA A 28 -9.64 8.68 -22.99
CA ALA A 28 -8.57 9.20 -22.16
C ALA A 28 -7.39 8.24 -22.24
N ARG A 29 -6.46 8.55 -23.12
CA ARG A 29 -5.09 8.05 -23.09
C ARG A 29 -4.55 8.33 -21.69
N ALA A 30 -4.12 7.29 -20.99
CA ALA A 30 -3.40 7.46 -19.74
C ALA A 30 -2.19 8.38 -19.99
N ALA A 31 -2.29 9.61 -19.52
CA ALA A 31 -1.17 10.53 -19.54
C ALA A 31 -0.15 10.00 -18.55
N GLU A 32 0.98 9.55 -19.07
CA GLU A 32 2.22 9.36 -18.35
C GLU A 32 2.58 10.72 -17.73
N ALA A 33 2.22 10.91 -16.48
CA ALA A 33 2.71 12.04 -15.72
C ALA A 33 4.19 11.80 -15.41
N ALA A 34 5.05 12.26 -16.29
CA ALA A 34 6.46 12.47 -15.99
C ALA A 34 6.53 13.54 -14.89
N SER A 35 6.44 13.14 -13.63
CA SER A 35 6.74 14.02 -12.52
C SER A 35 8.26 14.23 -12.52
N THR A 36 8.68 15.43 -12.90
CA THR A 36 10.02 15.95 -12.64
C THR A 36 10.26 15.88 -11.13
N GLY A 37 10.99 14.84 -10.72
CA GLY A 37 11.32 14.60 -9.33
C GLY A 37 12.16 15.72 -8.75
N GLY A 38 11.63 16.49 -7.83
CA GLY A 38 12.40 17.37 -6.95
C GLY A 38 13.28 16.51 -6.05
N GLY A 39 14.54 16.30 -6.47
CA GLY A 39 15.41 15.27 -5.98
C GLY A 39 16.21 15.61 -4.75
N GLY A 40 15.62 15.70 -3.57
CA GLY A 40 16.38 15.58 -2.31
C GLY A 40 16.52 14.12 -1.89
N LYS A 41 17.63 13.75 -1.22
CA LYS A 41 17.79 12.44 -0.58
C LYS A 41 16.64 12.21 0.39
N LYS A 42 15.97 11.07 0.30
CA LYS A 42 14.88 10.66 1.18
C LYS A 42 15.30 9.46 2.02
N LYS A 43 14.75 9.35 3.21
CA LYS A 43 14.73 8.10 3.97
C LYS A 43 13.47 7.34 3.59
N VAL A 44 13.65 6.14 3.04
CA VAL A 44 12.60 5.25 2.57
C VAL A 44 12.45 4.09 3.55
N LEU A 45 11.26 3.90 4.11
CA LEU A 45 10.94 2.72 4.90
C LEU A 45 10.23 1.71 4.02
N ILE A 46 10.81 0.52 3.90
CA ILE A 46 10.18 -0.64 3.25
C ILE A 46 9.61 -1.56 4.32
N ILE A 47 8.34 -1.94 4.17
CA ILE A 47 7.66 -2.92 5.04
C ILE A 47 7.22 -4.09 4.17
N THR A 48 7.82 -5.28 4.37
CA THR A 48 7.48 -6.48 3.61
C THR A 48 6.69 -7.48 4.44
N GLY A 49 5.66 -8.07 3.86
CA GLY A 49 4.80 -9.04 4.53
C GLY A 49 5.00 -10.48 4.09
N SER A 50 6.02 -10.76 3.26
CA SER A 50 6.29 -12.14 2.85
C SER A 50 6.96 -12.95 3.96
N PRO A 51 6.40 -14.11 4.37
CA PRO A 51 7.04 -15.01 5.31
C PRO A 51 8.18 -15.84 4.68
N ARG A 52 8.41 -15.70 3.38
CA ARG A 52 9.48 -16.38 2.65
C ARG A 52 10.61 -15.38 2.41
N ALA A 53 11.75 -15.56 3.10
CA ALA A 53 12.90 -14.64 3.01
C ALA A 53 13.33 -14.37 1.55
N HIS A 54 13.35 -15.41 0.71
CA HIS A 54 13.69 -15.32 -0.71
C HIS A 54 12.46 -15.50 -1.62
N GLY A 55 11.27 -15.07 -1.16
CA GLY A 55 10.04 -15.11 -1.95
C GLY A 55 9.99 -14.03 -3.02
N ASN A 56 9.11 -14.20 -4.02
CA ASN A 56 8.95 -13.26 -5.14
C ASN A 56 8.73 -11.80 -4.68
N SER A 57 7.94 -11.59 -3.62
CA SER A 57 7.73 -10.25 -3.04
C SER A 57 9.02 -9.62 -2.55
N ASN A 58 9.83 -10.38 -1.80
CA ASN A 58 11.08 -9.90 -1.24
C ASN A 58 12.13 -9.63 -2.33
N THR A 59 12.18 -10.44 -3.39
CA THR A 59 13.02 -10.19 -4.57
C THR A 59 12.65 -8.84 -5.24
N LEU A 60 11.35 -8.52 -5.37
CA LEU A 60 10.96 -7.21 -5.90
C LEU A 60 11.28 -6.06 -4.93
N ALA A 61 11.22 -6.29 -3.62
CA ALA A 61 11.67 -5.32 -2.63
C ALA A 61 13.19 -5.05 -2.73
N ASP A 62 13.98 -6.06 -3.08
CA ASP A 62 15.42 -5.93 -3.31
C ASP A 62 15.69 -5.08 -4.56
N GLU A 63 14.97 -5.29 -5.66
CA GLU A 63 15.09 -4.49 -6.88
C GLU A 63 14.67 -3.03 -6.65
N PHE A 64 13.56 -2.79 -5.95
CA PHE A 64 13.18 -1.45 -5.54
C PHE A 64 14.29 -0.80 -4.70
N THR A 65 14.85 -1.53 -3.74
CA THR A 65 15.94 -1.05 -2.87
C THR A 65 17.16 -0.65 -3.69
N ARG A 66 17.51 -1.46 -4.70
CA ARG A 66 18.61 -1.16 -5.61
C ARG A 66 18.36 0.16 -6.35
N GLY A 67 17.17 0.33 -6.95
CA GLY A 67 16.81 1.55 -7.65
C GLY A 67 16.80 2.80 -6.76
N ALA A 68 16.26 2.69 -5.55
CA ALA A 68 16.22 3.80 -4.60
C ALA A 68 17.62 4.21 -4.11
N ARG A 69 18.51 3.25 -3.83
CA ARG A 69 19.88 3.52 -3.40
C ARG A 69 20.72 4.15 -4.50
N GLU A 70 20.57 3.72 -5.75
CA GLU A 70 21.29 4.31 -6.90
C GLU A 70 20.93 5.78 -7.14
N THR A 71 19.75 6.22 -6.70
CA THR A 71 19.35 7.63 -6.72
C THR A 71 19.69 8.37 -5.42
N GLY A 72 20.43 7.72 -4.52
CA GLY A 72 20.99 8.33 -3.31
C GLY A 72 20.06 8.31 -2.10
N HIS A 73 18.94 7.59 -2.14
CA HIS A 73 18.05 7.45 -1.00
C HIS A 73 18.64 6.53 0.08
N GLU A 74 18.39 6.87 1.35
CA GLU A 74 18.61 5.97 2.47
C GLU A 74 17.44 4.96 2.53
N VAL A 75 17.72 3.67 2.57
CA VAL A 75 16.69 2.64 2.61
C VAL A 75 16.82 1.84 3.90
N VAL A 76 15.76 1.86 4.70
CA VAL A 76 15.56 1.01 5.87
C VAL A 76 14.48 -0.01 5.54
N ARG A 77 14.70 -1.27 5.89
CA ARG A 77 13.77 -2.37 5.59
C ARG A 77 13.32 -3.08 6.87
N PHE A 78 12.04 -3.33 6.95
CA PHE A 78 11.39 -4.12 7.98
C PHE A 78 10.62 -5.28 7.36
N ASP A 79 11.13 -6.50 7.57
CA ASP A 79 10.53 -7.72 7.05
C ASP A 79 9.47 -8.26 8.03
N ALA A 80 8.29 -7.62 8.07
CA ALA A 80 7.19 -7.99 8.97
C ALA A 80 6.77 -9.47 8.84
N GLY A 81 6.98 -10.06 7.65
CA GLY A 81 6.74 -11.48 7.43
C GLY A 81 7.69 -12.43 8.21
N LEU A 82 8.82 -11.91 8.69
CA LEU A 82 9.86 -12.64 9.41
C LEU A 82 10.02 -12.14 10.86
N LYS A 83 9.20 -11.19 11.26
CA LYS A 83 9.24 -10.51 12.56
C LYS A 83 7.99 -10.83 13.38
N ASN A 84 8.08 -10.63 14.67
CA ASN A 84 6.95 -10.79 15.57
C ASN A 84 6.26 -9.42 15.77
N VAL A 85 5.17 -9.17 15.06
CA VAL A 85 4.30 -8.02 15.30
C VAL A 85 2.92 -8.52 15.69
N ARG A 86 2.55 -8.32 16.94
CA ARG A 86 1.21 -8.70 17.43
C ARG A 86 0.16 -7.75 16.86
N PRO A 87 -1.01 -8.25 16.45
CA PRO A 87 -2.09 -7.41 15.97
C PRO A 87 -2.61 -6.48 17.07
N CYS A 88 -3.18 -5.35 16.68
CA CYS A 88 -3.85 -4.45 17.61
C CYS A 88 -5.04 -5.17 18.27
N THR A 89 -5.10 -5.10 19.61
CA THR A 89 -6.19 -5.69 20.42
C THR A 89 -7.33 -4.73 20.71
N ALA A 90 -7.30 -3.54 20.11
CA ALA A 90 -8.30 -2.48 20.32
C ALA A 90 -8.52 -2.09 21.81
N CYS A 91 -7.52 -2.27 22.67
CA CYS A 91 -7.60 -1.95 24.09
C CYS A 91 -7.67 -0.44 24.38
N ASN A 92 -7.45 0.40 23.39
CA ASN A 92 -7.45 1.86 23.44
C ASN A 92 -6.50 2.50 24.47
N HIS A 93 -5.57 1.75 25.04
CA HIS A 93 -4.58 2.29 26.00
C HIS A 93 -3.78 3.47 25.43
N CYS A 94 -3.41 3.38 24.14
CA CYS A 94 -2.64 4.43 23.45
C CYS A 94 -3.46 5.69 23.13
N GLY A 95 -4.79 5.63 23.10
CA GLY A 95 -5.65 6.77 22.76
C GLY A 95 -5.30 7.46 21.44
N MET A 96 -4.77 6.73 20.45
CA MET A 96 -4.25 7.24 19.15
C MET A 96 -3.00 8.13 19.26
N GLN A 97 -2.43 8.32 20.43
CA GLN A 97 -1.30 9.21 20.68
C GLN A 97 -0.06 8.47 21.21
N GLY A 98 -0.18 7.14 21.44
CA GLY A 98 0.90 6.29 21.93
C GLY A 98 1.30 6.54 23.39
N PRO A 99 2.20 5.75 23.93
CA PRO A 99 2.73 4.52 23.31
C PRO A 99 1.71 3.38 23.29
N CYS A 100 1.95 2.37 22.45
CA CYS A 100 1.18 1.12 22.51
C CYS A 100 1.61 0.31 23.72
N ILE A 101 0.65 -0.36 24.39
CA ILE A 101 0.97 -1.27 25.50
C ILE A 101 1.68 -2.55 25.04
N LEU A 102 1.55 -2.89 23.75
CA LEU A 102 2.25 -4.02 23.14
C LEU A 102 3.61 -3.53 22.60
N ASP A 103 4.60 -3.35 23.43
CA ASP A 103 5.92 -2.81 23.07
C ASP A 103 7.06 -3.84 23.19
N ASP A 104 6.73 -5.06 23.62
CA ASP A 104 7.63 -6.22 23.74
C ASP A 104 7.67 -7.10 22.47
N ASP A 105 7.36 -6.49 21.31
CA ASP A 105 7.43 -7.10 19.97
C ASP A 105 8.31 -6.24 19.03
N ASP A 106 8.31 -6.55 17.73
CA ASP A 106 9.16 -5.85 16.76
C ASP A 106 8.54 -4.51 16.23
N PHE A 107 7.32 -4.13 16.63
CA PHE A 107 6.68 -2.90 16.16
C PHE A 107 7.41 -1.60 16.55
N PRO A 108 8.09 -1.48 17.71
CA PRO A 108 8.88 -0.29 18.04
C PRO A 108 9.86 0.13 16.95
N PHE A 109 10.46 -0.82 16.22
CA PHE A 109 11.31 -0.53 15.06
C PHE A 109 10.54 0.25 13.97
N VAL A 110 9.33 -0.19 13.62
CA VAL A 110 8.50 0.51 12.63
C VAL A 110 8.14 1.90 13.12
N ARG A 111 7.74 2.03 14.39
CA ARG A 111 7.40 3.32 15.02
C ARG A 111 8.52 4.34 14.92
N GLU A 112 9.75 3.92 15.21
CA GLU A 112 10.95 4.78 15.16
C GLU A 112 11.23 5.24 13.72
N HIS A 113 11.22 4.29 12.78
CA HIS A 113 11.68 4.58 11.42
C HIS A 113 10.62 5.30 10.58
N ILE A 114 9.32 5.02 10.80
CA ILE A 114 8.25 5.70 10.07
C ILE A 114 8.14 7.18 10.45
N ALA A 115 8.53 7.55 11.68
CA ALA A 115 8.52 8.92 12.12
C ALA A 115 9.45 9.82 11.29
N THR A 116 10.56 9.29 10.83
CA THR A 116 11.60 10.01 10.06
C THR A 116 11.57 9.72 8.57
N ALA A 117 10.80 8.74 8.12
CA ALA A 117 10.70 8.38 6.70
C ALA A 117 9.94 9.45 5.90
N GLN A 118 10.49 9.86 4.77
CA GLN A 118 9.81 10.69 3.77
C GLN A 118 9.08 9.86 2.72
N ALA A 119 9.41 8.57 2.60
CA ALA A 119 8.71 7.64 1.72
C ALA A 119 8.49 6.29 2.38
N VAL A 120 7.39 5.61 2.02
CA VAL A 120 7.04 4.28 2.53
C VAL A 120 6.67 3.37 1.37
N LEU A 121 7.26 2.18 1.32
CA LEU A 121 6.89 1.11 0.42
C LEU A 121 6.28 -0.05 1.22
N PHE A 122 5.08 -0.48 0.85
CA PHE A 122 4.51 -1.75 1.30
C PHE A 122 4.73 -2.84 0.24
N VAL A 123 5.19 -4.01 0.65
CA VAL A 123 5.39 -5.15 -0.24
C VAL A 123 4.68 -6.37 0.32
N SER A 124 3.68 -6.89 -0.39
CA SER A 124 2.86 -8.00 0.09
C SER A 124 2.65 -9.09 -0.94
N PRO A 125 2.80 -10.36 -0.56
CA PRO A 125 2.11 -11.41 -1.30
C PRO A 125 0.59 -11.23 -1.12
N VAL A 126 -0.18 -11.61 -2.13
CA VAL A 126 -1.64 -11.61 -2.06
C VAL A 126 -2.10 -12.99 -1.61
N TYR A 127 -2.76 -13.03 -0.47
CA TYR A 127 -3.37 -14.23 0.09
C TYR A 127 -4.88 -14.03 0.20
N TYR A 128 -5.66 -14.94 -0.37
CA TYR A 128 -7.13 -14.83 -0.41
C TYR A 128 -7.61 -13.42 -0.84
N TYR A 129 -6.98 -12.90 -1.91
CA TYR A 129 -7.29 -11.60 -2.52
C TYR A 129 -7.18 -10.39 -1.57
N THR A 130 -6.26 -10.46 -0.60
CA THR A 130 -5.91 -9.32 0.25
C THR A 130 -4.41 -9.33 0.57
N ILE A 131 -3.94 -8.31 1.30
CA ILE A 131 -2.57 -8.23 1.82
C ILE A 131 -2.34 -9.32 2.87
N SER A 132 -1.08 -9.66 3.10
CA SER A 132 -0.72 -10.62 4.14
C SER A 132 -1.10 -10.11 5.55
N ALA A 133 -1.47 -11.03 6.44
CA ALA A 133 -1.80 -10.71 7.82
C ALA A 133 -0.65 -9.98 8.55
N GLN A 134 0.60 -10.27 8.19
CA GLN A 134 1.79 -9.65 8.78
C GLN A 134 1.85 -8.15 8.49
N ILE A 135 1.58 -7.71 7.25
CA ILE A 135 1.48 -6.28 6.93
C ILE A 135 0.27 -5.66 7.62
N LYS A 136 -0.87 -6.36 7.60
CA LYS A 136 -2.09 -5.84 8.24
C LYS A 136 -1.89 -5.61 9.74
N ALA A 137 -1.17 -6.51 10.42
CA ALA A 137 -0.82 -6.33 11.84
C ALA A 137 0.00 -5.05 12.08
N VAL A 138 0.95 -4.73 11.20
CA VAL A 138 1.71 -3.47 11.27
C VAL A 138 0.79 -2.26 11.05
N ILE A 139 -0.05 -2.30 10.01
CA ILE A 139 -0.95 -1.19 9.68
C ILE A 139 -1.96 -0.94 10.80
N ASP A 140 -2.52 -1.99 11.41
CA ASP A 140 -3.46 -1.83 12.53
C ASP A 140 -2.81 -1.17 13.76
N ARG A 141 -1.50 -1.37 13.94
CA ARG A 141 -0.73 -0.74 15.01
C ARG A 141 -0.43 0.75 14.74
N PHE A 142 -0.66 1.26 13.52
CA PHE A 142 -0.63 2.69 13.22
C PHE A 142 -1.62 3.49 14.08
N TYR A 143 -2.67 2.84 14.57
CA TYR A 143 -3.57 3.45 15.53
C TYR A 143 -2.83 4.06 16.73
N ALA A 144 -1.79 3.40 17.26
CA ALA A 144 -1.02 3.91 18.39
C ALA A 144 -0.11 5.10 18.04
N ILE A 145 0.18 5.32 16.77
CA ILE A 145 1.07 6.38 16.28
C ILE A 145 0.37 7.24 15.22
N ASN A 146 -0.95 7.38 15.36
CA ASN A 146 -1.79 7.99 14.34
C ASN A 146 -1.31 9.39 13.94
N GLY A 147 -0.98 10.26 14.89
CA GLY A 147 -0.44 11.58 14.60
C GLY A 147 0.89 11.55 13.81
N THR A 148 1.75 10.57 14.10
CA THR A 148 3.04 10.40 13.41
C THR A 148 2.86 9.94 11.95
N VAL A 149 1.94 9.01 11.70
CA VAL A 149 1.72 8.49 10.34
C VAL A 149 0.97 9.46 9.44
N HIS A 150 0.22 10.43 9.99
CA HIS A 150 -0.41 11.50 9.20
C HIS A 150 0.59 12.56 8.68
N ALA A 151 1.89 12.48 8.99
CA ALA A 151 2.88 13.32 8.33
C ALA A 151 2.97 12.98 6.83
N ARG A 152 3.00 14.01 5.99
CA ARG A 152 3.07 13.84 4.52
C ARG A 152 4.25 12.96 4.12
N LYS A 153 3.98 11.91 3.35
CA LYS A 153 4.98 10.98 2.82
C LYS A 153 4.67 10.65 1.37
N ARG A 154 5.68 10.26 0.62
CA ARG A 154 5.45 9.53 -0.64
C ARG A 154 5.17 8.07 -0.33
N SER A 155 4.33 7.42 -1.10
CA SER A 155 3.92 6.05 -0.81
C SER A 155 3.79 5.22 -2.09
N ALA A 156 4.24 3.99 -2.00
CA ALA A 156 4.14 3.01 -3.07
C ALA A 156 3.81 1.63 -2.50
N PHE A 157 3.37 0.71 -3.36
CA PHE A 157 3.21 -0.69 -2.96
C PHE A 157 3.60 -1.65 -4.08
N ILE A 158 4.01 -2.86 -3.67
CA ILE A 158 4.29 -3.98 -4.57
C ILE A 158 3.44 -5.17 -4.10
N LEU A 159 2.70 -5.76 -5.02
CA LEU A 159 1.91 -6.97 -4.79
C LEU A 159 2.44 -8.11 -5.64
N THR A 160 2.44 -9.32 -5.11
CA THR A 160 2.75 -10.54 -5.87
C THR A 160 1.68 -11.58 -5.68
N LEU A 161 1.25 -12.22 -6.75
CA LEU A 161 0.18 -13.22 -6.71
C LEU A 161 0.35 -14.29 -7.79
N ALA A 162 -0.22 -15.46 -7.52
CA ALA A 162 -0.26 -16.57 -8.46
C ALA A 162 -1.23 -16.33 -9.62
N ASN A 163 -2.40 -15.75 -9.33
CA ASN A 163 -3.43 -15.47 -10.31
C ASN A 163 -3.04 -14.28 -11.20
N SER A 164 -3.53 -14.26 -12.43
CA SER A 164 -3.34 -13.14 -13.38
C SER A 164 -4.59 -12.26 -13.54
N ASP A 165 -5.68 -12.57 -12.83
CA ASP A 165 -6.92 -11.82 -12.89
C ASP A 165 -6.80 -10.49 -12.14
N MET A 166 -6.67 -9.41 -12.89
CA MET A 166 -6.48 -8.05 -12.36
C MET A 166 -7.76 -7.47 -11.74
N GLU A 167 -8.96 -7.91 -12.14
CA GLU A 167 -10.21 -7.43 -11.52
C GLU A 167 -10.26 -7.78 -10.04
N ARG A 168 -9.77 -8.98 -9.69
CA ARG A 168 -9.69 -9.43 -8.29
C ARG A 168 -8.62 -8.71 -7.46
N VAL A 169 -7.67 -8.07 -8.10
CA VAL A 169 -6.61 -7.28 -7.43
C VAL A 169 -7.04 -5.83 -7.21
N GLN A 170 -7.96 -5.32 -8.03
CA GLN A 170 -8.41 -3.94 -7.96
C GLN A 170 -8.85 -3.49 -6.55
N PRO A 171 -9.58 -4.29 -5.75
CA PRO A 171 -9.91 -3.92 -4.37
C PRO A 171 -8.69 -3.67 -3.48
N ILE A 172 -7.58 -4.39 -3.69
CA ILE A 172 -6.33 -4.16 -2.92
C ILE A 172 -5.65 -2.86 -3.36
N ILE A 173 -5.65 -2.60 -4.66
CA ILE A 173 -5.13 -1.33 -5.21
C ILE A 173 -5.92 -0.16 -4.62
N ASP A 174 -7.26 -0.27 -4.60
CA ASP A 174 -8.14 0.75 -4.04
C ASP A 174 -7.98 0.90 -2.52
N TYR A 175 -7.75 -0.21 -1.80
CA TYR A 175 -7.43 -0.16 -0.38
C TYR A 175 -6.19 0.69 -0.10
N PHE A 176 -5.09 0.49 -0.85
CA PHE A 176 -3.90 1.32 -0.66
C PHE A 176 -4.15 2.77 -1.06
N ARG A 177 -4.67 3.00 -2.26
CA ARG A 177 -4.78 4.35 -2.82
C ARG A 177 -5.87 5.17 -2.13
N LYS A 178 -7.11 4.67 -2.16
CA LYS A 178 -8.31 5.40 -1.68
C LYS A 178 -8.58 5.17 -0.19
N GLY A 179 -8.21 4.00 0.34
CA GLY A 179 -8.41 3.69 1.76
C GLY A 179 -7.27 4.22 2.61
N LEU A 180 -6.06 3.69 2.45
CA LEU A 180 -4.96 3.95 3.36
C LEU A 180 -4.25 5.28 3.06
N TYR A 181 -3.83 5.53 1.81
CA TYR A 181 -3.01 6.70 1.50
C TYR A 181 -3.81 8.00 1.54
N ASP A 182 -5.03 8.02 1.01
CA ASP A 182 -5.90 9.19 1.10
C ASP A 182 -6.23 9.51 2.56
N TYR A 183 -6.54 8.49 3.39
CA TYR A 183 -6.77 8.67 4.82
C TYR A 183 -5.55 9.25 5.55
N LEU A 184 -4.35 8.78 5.24
CA LEU A 184 -3.10 9.24 5.87
C LEU A 184 -2.56 10.55 5.28
N GLY A 185 -3.13 11.05 4.18
CA GLY A 185 -2.62 12.21 3.46
C GLY A 185 -1.29 11.94 2.75
N TRP A 186 -1.05 10.67 2.33
CA TRP A 186 0.19 10.29 1.67
C TRP A 186 0.07 10.44 0.15
N GLU A 187 1.13 10.96 -0.46
CA GLU A 187 1.22 11.09 -1.91
C GLU A 187 1.50 9.72 -2.55
N TYR A 188 0.59 9.27 -3.40
CA TYR A 188 0.77 8.03 -4.15
C TYR A 188 1.82 8.20 -5.26
N ALA A 189 2.91 7.41 -5.22
CA ALA A 189 4.01 7.45 -6.16
C ALA A 189 3.99 6.35 -7.23
N GLY A 190 3.21 5.28 -7.01
CA GLY A 190 3.09 4.18 -7.96
C GLY A 190 2.96 2.81 -7.31
N HIS A 191 2.83 1.78 -8.14
CA HIS A 191 2.80 0.40 -7.67
C HIS A 191 3.29 -0.58 -8.73
N VAL A 192 3.63 -1.79 -8.29
CA VAL A 192 3.88 -2.96 -9.15
C VAL A 192 2.95 -4.09 -8.71
N VAL A 193 2.32 -4.76 -9.69
CA VAL A 193 1.51 -5.97 -9.46
C VAL A 193 2.09 -7.10 -10.27
N GLY A 194 2.88 -7.95 -9.62
CA GLY A 194 3.48 -9.15 -10.20
C GLY A 194 2.49 -10.31 -10.18
N THR A 195 1.95 -10.64 -11.35
CA THR A 195 0.97 -11.73 -11.55
C THR A 195 1.62 -13.00 -12.06
N GLY A 196 0.96 -14.16 -11.88
CA GLY A 196 1.48 -15.46 -12.35
C GLY A 196 2.68 -15.98 -11.55
N LEU A 197 2.95 -15.43 -10.38
CA LEU A 197 4.14 -15.70 -9.59
C LEU A 197 3.88 -16.75 -8.49
N TRP A 198 3.55 -18.00 -8.89
CA TRP A 198 3.27 -19.08 -7.95
C TRP A 198 4.52 -19.67 -7.28
N PRO A 199 5.51 -20.23 -8.01
CA PRO A 199 6.69 -20.78 -7.37
C PRO A 199 7.66 -19.69 -6.90
N VAL A 200 8.47 -20.02 -5.90
CA VAL A 200 9.59 -19.17 -5.49
C VAL A 200 10.55 -19.02 -6.67
N GLY A 201 11.00 -17.80 -6.93
CA GLY A 201 11.89 -17.49 -8.05
C GLY A 201 11.16 -17.24 -9.39
N ALA A 202 9.83 -17.39 -9.47
CA ALA A 202 9.08 -17.11 -10.70
C ALA A 202 9.21 -15.66 -11.16
N VAL A 203 9.58 -14.76 -10.27
CA VAL A 203 9.80 -13.34 -10.57
C VAL A 203 11.11 -13.07 -11.30
N ASN A 204 12.07 -14.00 -11.21
CA ASN A 204 13.41 -13.79 -11.78
C ASN A 204 13.35 -13.65 -13.32
N GLY A 205 13.98 -12.62 -13.86
CA GLY A 205 13.96 -12.32 -15.29
C GLY A 205 12.62 -11.80 -15.82
N SER A 206 11.62 -11.58 -14.96
CA SER A 206 10.35 -10.99 -15.36
C SER A 206 10.44 -9.46 -15.47
N ARG A 207 9.53 -8.87 -16.25
CA ARG A 207 9.40 -7.41 -16.35
C ARG A 207 9.16 -6.71 -15.00
N PHE A 208 8.60 -7.43 -14.03
CA PHE A 208 8.29 -6.88 -12.72
C PHE A 208 9.54 -6.47 -11.94
N MET A 209 10.68 -7.09 -12.21
CA MET A 209 11.96 -6.67 -11.62
C MET A 209 12.35 -5.27 -12.10
N ASP A 210 12.27 -5.01 -13.41
CA ASP A 210 12.54 -3.69 -13.98
C ASP A 210 11.51 -2.64 -13.51
N GLU A 211 10.23 -3.03 -13.40
CA GLU A 211 9.18 -2.15 -12.89
C GLU A 211 9.46 -1.77 -11.42
N ALA A 212 9.83 -2.72 -10.57
CA ALA A 212 10.17 -2.46 -9.17
C ALA A 212 11.43 -1.59 -9.03
N TYR A 213 12.46 -1.85 -9.83
CA TYR A 213 13.66 -1.03 -9.89
C TYR A 213 13.34 0.42 -10.28
N ARG A 214 12.54 0.63 -11.35
CA ARG A 214 12.15 1.98 -11.79
C ARG A 214 11.27 2.68 -10.74
N LEU A 215 10.39 1.94 -10.06
CA LEU A 215 9.59 2.48 -8.96
C LEU A 215 10.50 2.99 -7.83
N GLY A 216 11.56 2.23 -7.49
CA GLY A 216 12.56 2.64 -6.51
C GLY A 216 13.33 3.90 -6.92
N ARG A 217 13.68 4.03 -8.18
CA ARG A 217 14.36 5.24 -8.68
C ARG A 217 13.50 6.49 -8.63
N ASN A 218 12.17 6.33 -8.66
CA ASN A 218 11.22 7.45 -8.76
C ASN A 218 10.47 7.72 -7.45
N ILE A 219 10.85 7.08 -6.34
CA ILE A 219 10.18 7.23 -5.04
C ILE A 219 10.36 8.62 -4.37
#